data_3692e435dc48b263eac9179a27d80596
#
_entry.id   3692e435dc48b263eac9179a27d80596
#
_cell.length_a   1.000
_cell.length_b   1.000
_cell.length_c   1.000
_cell.angle_alpha   90.00
_cell.angle_beta   90.00
_cell.angle_gamma   90.00
#
_symmetry.space_group_name_H-M   'P 1'
#
loop_
_entity.id
_entity.type
_entity.pdbx_description
1 polymer ?
#
loop_
_entity_poly.entity_id
_entity_poly.type
_entity_poly.pdbx_seq_one_letter_code
_entity_poly.pdbx_strand_id
1 'polypeptide(L)'
;MMSPISGQALPTAREVYSPPLAAPRPTHDVVSSGGGSWRKGVLLVLAGLLTACATPHGTSKASTRDEDGVWRSRGYGWLLSVTPEGMRLHQETAAGCYADPSSTAELKEMFGLQEPGPSADVRDFFGAPGETRYRFDRLSALPAGCDTPRTWNALELFDVFRATFAEHYAAFPQRAPDWLARLDAQRSRVTPDMDGRALFTLFADALRSLNDAHVGLMADTLTYEPRPTGTFELLEQASRAMQRPVRDVQREWMRAYRDGILQTVLRGEGHHVGNQRVLWGFAAPRVGYLNLLTMGGFVAGEEGQTPTLAQELAALEPVLDEALTAFAGADAVILDVSNNRGGHDAVARAVAERFTARPRRAYSKWATGAKDVPPQEFTLQPSPRPAFHGPVYVVTSDVTVSAGEVLTLALRALPNVTHVGTATRGAFSDMLMKPLPNGWTVHLSNEHYADARGQDHEARGLPPQRPLEIFKSEDLWHSHAQALRALADSLVPPRP
;
A
#
# COMPACT_ATOMS: atom_id res chain seq x y z
N MET A 1 13.28 48.66 19.25
CA MET A 1 13.01 47.58 20.21
C MET A 1 12.04 46.62 19.56
N MET A 2 12.55 45.54 19.00
CA MET A 2 11.75 44.49 18.38
C MET A 2 11.88 43.23 19.24
N SER A 3 10.75 42.74 19.76
CA SER A 3 10.68 41.49 20.52
C SER A 3 10.70 40.29 19.57
N PRO A 4 11.31 39.16 19.96
CA PRO A 4 11.40 37.98 19.12
C PRO A 4 10.12 37.18 19.14
N ILE A 5 9.71 36.70 17.95
CA ILE A 5 8.59 35.76 17.73
C ILE A 5 9.06 34.35 18.13
N SER A 6 8.36 33.74 19.07
CA SER A 6 8.58 32.37 19.53
C SER A 6 8.34 31.38 18.41
N GLY A 7 9.36 30.57 18.09
CA GLY A 7 9.25 29.47 17.17
C GLY A 7 8.39 28.34 17.75
N GLN A 8 7.31 27.98 17.05
CA GLN A 8 6.63 26.71 17.25
C GLN A 8 7.38 25.65 16.43
N ALA A 9 7.78 24.58 17.10
CA ALA A 9 8.38 23.42 16.46
C ALA A 9 7.36 22.76 15.51
N LEU A 10 7.79 22.52 14.27
CA LEU A 10 7.03 21.74 13.29
C LEU A 10 7.16 20.25 13.61
N PRO A 11 6.12 19.43 13.35
CA PRO A 11 6.15 17.99 13.65
C PRO A 11 7.19 17.23 12.79
N THR A 12 7.76 16.19 13.36
CA THR A 12 8.79 15.36 12.75
C THR A 12 8.22 14.49 11.61
N ALA A 13 9.03 14.10 10.66
CA ALA A 13 8.68 13.37 9.41
C ALA A 13 7.89 12.05 9.62
N ARG A 14 7.79 11.54 10.86
CA ARG A 14 6.99 10.34 11.22
C ARG A 14 5.48 10.58 11.25
N GLU A 15 4.98 11.80 11.27
CA GLU A 15 3.54 12.11 11.37
C GLU A 15 2.82 12.17 10.02
N VAL A 16 3.52 12.13 8.89
CA VAL A 16 2.91 12.32 7.56
C VAL A 16 2.32 11.04 6.97
N TYR A 17 2.71 9.86 7.46
CA TYR A 17 2.18 8.56 7.01
C TYR A 17 1.32 7.87 8.08
N SER A 18 0.59 8.63 8.86
CA SER A 18 -0.44 8.08 9.74
C SER A 18 -1.76 7.95 8.98
N PRO A 19 -2.38 6.77 8.97
CA PRO A 19 -3.75 6.64 8.48
C PRO A 19 -4.67 7.58 9.29
N PRO A 20 -5.76 8.11 8.70
CA PRO A 20 -6.56 9.15 9.34
C PRO A 20 -7.09 8.73 10.70
N LEU A 21 -6.61 9.43 11.72
CA LEU A 21 -7.13 9.68 13.06
C LEU A 21 -8.01 8.61 13.73
N ALA A 22 -7.49 8.05 14.81
CA ALA A 22 -8.27 7.42 15.87
C ALA A 22 -9.24 8.45 16.50
N ALA A 23 -10.49 8.03 16.76
CA ALA A 23 -11.48 8.83 17.47
C ALA A 23 -11.09 9.03 18.95
N PRO A 24 -11.50 10.14 19.62
CA PRO A 24 -11.25 10.34 21.04
C PRO A 24 -11.94 9.27 21.88
N ARG A 25 -11.24 8.72 22.88
CA ARG A 25 -11.74 7.74 23.85
C ARG A 25 -12.81 8.40 24.71
N PRO A 26 -13.92 7.69 25.03
CA PRO A 26 -14.78 8.08 26.15
C PRO A 26 -14.04 7.75 27.47
N THR A 27 -13.96 8.73 28.35
CA THR A 27 -13.50 8.58 29.73
C THR A 27 -14.56 7.80 30.52
N HIS A 28 -14.20 6.61 31.00
CA HIS A 28 -14.94 5.94 32.07
C HIS A 28 -14.04 5.75 33.26
N ASP A 29 -14.51 6.27 34.39
CA ASP A 29 -13.91 6.16 35.71
C ASP A 29 -13.81 4.70 36.18
N VAL A 30 -12.65 4.35 36.72
CA VAL A 30 -12.37 3.07 37.34
C VAL A 30 -12.81 3.12 38.80
N VAL A 31 -13.79 2.31 39.16
CA VAL A 31 -14.08 1.95 40.56
C VAL A 31 -13.43 0.61 40.84
N SER A 32 -12.54 0.59 41.84
CA SER A 32 -11.85 -0.59 42.35
C SER A 32 -12.69 -1.39 43.33
N SER A 33 -12.70 -2.72 43.26
CA SER A 33 -12.85 -3.56 44.45
C SER A 33 -12.44 -5.02 44.19
N GLY A 34 -11.51 -5.51 44.99
CA GLY A 34 -11.66 -6.70 45.79
C GLY A 34 -11.20 -8.05 45.26
N GLY A 35 -10.15 -8.47 45.80
CA GLY A 35 -9.41 -9.69 45.99
C GLY A 35 -10.08 -11.07 45.89
N GLY A 36 -9.24 -12.07 45.62
CA GLY A 36 -9.55 -13.50 45.74
C GLY A 36 -8.42 -14.40 45.30
N SER A 37 -7.63 -14.86 46.27
CA SER A 37 -6.60 -15.89 46.09
C SER A 37 -7.23 -17.29 45.98
N TRP A 38 -6.65 -18.19 45.14
CA TRP A 38 -6.70 -19.65 45.38
C TRP A 38 -5.60 -20.39 44.60
N ARG A 39 -4.67 -20.94 45.42
CA ARG A 39 -4.01 -22.27 45.51
C ARG A 39 -3.45 -22.97 44.26
N LYS A 40 -2.20 -23.31 44.48
CA LYS A 40 -1.29 -24.24 43.79
C LYS A 40 -1.88 -25.66 43.60
N GLY A 41 -1.67 -26.22 42.40
CA GLY A 41 -1.75 -27.66 42.16
C GLY A 41 -0.47 -28.18 41.51
N VAL A 42 0.27 -29.00 42.23
CA VAL A 42 1.48 -29.74 41.78
C VAL A 42 1.03 -30.99 41.06
N LEU A 43 1.56 -31.28 39.88
CA LEU A 43 1.50 -32.62 39.29
C LEU A 43 2.91 -33.05 38.86
N LEU A 44 3.42 -34.09 39.55
CA LEU A 44 4.61 -34.86 39.19
C LEU A 44 4.31 -35.77 38.00
N VAL A 45 5.21 -35.82 36.99
CA VAL A 45 5.27 -36.93 36.05
C VAL A 45 6.70 -37.41 35.90
N LEU A 46 6.81 -38.74 35.98
CA LEU A 46 7.99 -39.57 36.08
C LEU A 46 9.03 -39.38 34.95
N ALA A 47 10.30 -39.46 35.39
CA ALA A 47 11.45 -39.61 34.49
C ALA A 47 11.58 -41.08 34.03
N GLY A 48 11.66 -41.27 32.71
CA GLY A 48 12.11 -42.50 32.07
C GLY A 48 13.50 -42.29 31.48
N LEU A 49 14.51 -42.94 32.08
CA LEU A 49 15.89 -43.02 31.61
C LEU A 49 15.96 -43.95 30.38
N LEU A 50 16.38 -43.43 29.23
CA LEU A 50 16.94 -44.23 28.15
C LEU A 50 18.36 -43.72 27.87
N THR A 51 19.33 -44.54 28.28
CA THR A 51 20.75 -44.42 27.93
C THR A 51 20.94 -44.74 26.45
N ALA A 52 21.34 -43.74 25.63
CA ALA A 52 21.84 -43.94 24.29
C ALA A 52 23.31 -43.53 24.22
N CYS A 53 24.15 -44.43 23.73
CA CYS A 53 25.57 -44.28 23.52
C CYS A 53 25.92 -43.06 22.65
N ALA A 54 26.74 -42.15 23.19
CA ALA A 54 27.31 -41.04 22.43
C ALA A 54 28.54 -41.52 21.64
N THR A 55 28.45 -41.47 20.31
CA THR A 55 29.62 -41.47 19.44
C THR A 55 30.09 -40.01 19.26
N PRO A 56 31.42 -39.74 19.25
CA PRO A 56 31.90 -38.39 19.07
C PRO A 56 31.66 -37.95 17.63
N HIS A 57 30.76 -37.00 17.46
CA HIS A 57 30.55 -36.34 16.17
C HIS A 57 31.63 -35.30 15.96
N GLY A 58 32.29 -35.44 14.80
CA GLY A 58 33.25 -34.48 14.29
C GLY A 58 32.60 -33.09 14.19
N THR A 59 33.42 -32.06 14.31
CA THR A 59 33.07 -30.66 14.11
C THR A 59 32.39 -30.49 12.75
N SER A 60 31.06 -30.41 12.76
CA SER A 60 30.27 -30.01 11.61
C SER A 60 30.71 -28.61 11.23
N LYS A 61 31.32 -28.45 10.07
CA LYS A 61 31.39 -27.15 9.38
C LYS A 61 29.96 -26.65 9.32
N ALA A 62 29.70 -25.45 9.87
CA ALA A 62 28.41 -24.80 9.71
C ALA A 62 28.06 -24.85 8.23
N SER A 63 26.97 -25.52 7.90
CA SER A 63 26.39 -25.54 6.56
C SER A 63 26.06 -24.10 6.24
N THR A 64 26.77 -23.50 5.30
CA THR A 64 26.35 -22.22 4.70
C THR A 64 24.95 -22.45 4.16
N ARG A 65 23.98 -21.65 4.62
CA ARG A 65 22.64 -21.70 4.07
C ARG A 65 22.74 -21.38 2.60
N ASP A 66 21.94 -22.02 1.78
CA ASP A 66 21.95 -21.85 0.33
C ASP A 66 21.63 -20.40 -0.12
N GLU A 67 21.07 -19.63 0.81
CA GLU A 67 20.72 -18.21 0.64
C GLU A 67 21.84 -17.22 0.98
N ASP A 68 22.86 -17.65 1.73
CA ASP A 68 23.98 -16.78 2.13
C ASP A 68 24.73 -16.27 0.88
N GLY A 69 24.96 -14.98 0.83
CA GLY A 69 25.67 -14.35 -0.31
C GLY A 69 25.20 -12.93 -0.60
N VAL A 70 25.66 -12.42 -1.73
CA VAL A 70 25.28 -11.12 -2.24
C VAL A 70 24.39 -11.30 -3.47
N TRP A 71 23.29 -10.57 -3.50
CA TRP A 71 22.23 -10.72 -4.49
C TRP A 71 21.87 -9.36 -5.09
N ARG A 72 21.81 -9.24 -6.42
CA ARG A 72 21.39 -8.04 -7.14
C ARG A 72 19.97 -8.21 -7.66
N SER A 73 19.06 -7.32 -7.28
CA SER A 73 17.67 -7.31 -7.77
C SER A 73 17.60 -6.95 -9.25
N ARG A 74 16.63 -7.54 -9.95
CA ARG A 74 16.29 -7.13 -11.31
C ARG A 74 15.20 -6.08 -11.28
N GLY A 75 15.53 -4.86 -11.71
CA GLY A 75 14.59 -3.75 -11.87
C GLY A 75 14.35 -2.88 -10.62
N TYR A 76 14.97 -3.18 -9.47
CA TYR A 76 14.75 -2.42 -8.24
C TYR A 76 15.99 -1.68 -7.73
N GLY A 77 17.18 -1.93 -8.30
CA GLY A 77 18.43 -1.27 -7.89
C GLY A 77 18.81 -1.59 -6.44
N TRP A 78 18.59 -2.82 -5.99
CA TRP A 78 18.96 -3.33 -4.68
C TRP A 78 20.11 -4.33 -4.76
N LEU A 79 21.03 -4.24 -3.79
CA LEU A 79 22.02 -5.26 -3.52
C LEU A 79 21.75 -5.78 -2.09
N LEU A 80 21.28 -7.02 -1.98
CA LEU A 80 20.94 -7.66 -0.72
C LEU A 80 22.10 -8.58 -0.32
N SER A 81 22.70 -8.33 0.84
CA SER A 81 23.66 -9.22 1.48
C SER A 81 22.97 -10.04 2.55
N VAL A 82 22.98 -11.36 2.43
CA VAL A 82 22.41 -12.31 3.40
C VAL A 82 23.54 -13.06 4.05
N THR A 83 23.60 -13.03 5.39
CA THR A 83 24.62 -13.72 6.19
C THR A 83 23.95 -14.37 7.40
N PRO A 84 24.64 -15.28 8.13
CA PRO A 84 24.11 -15.83 9.38
C PRO A 84 23.75 -14.77 10.44
N GLU A 85 24.43 -13.61 10.41
CA GLU A 85 24.22 -12.49 11.34
C GLU A 85 23.02 -11.66 10.96
N GLY A 86 22.58 -11.70 9.70
CA GLY A 86 21.41 -10.96 9.23
C GLY A 86 21.49 -10.50 7.77
N MET A 87 20.62 -9.54 7.46
CA MET A 87 20.51 -8.95 6.14
C MET A 87 21.01 -7.51 6.14
N ARG A 88 21.67 -7.09 5.05
CA ARG A 88 22.00 -5.69 4.75
C ARG A 88 21.63 -5.37 3.32
N LEU A 89 21.15 -4.15 3.09
CA LEU A 89 20.75 -3.67 1.78
C LEU A 89 21.66 -2.52 1.35
N HIS A 90 21.94 -2.44 0.06
CA HIS A 90 22.54 -1.28 -0.58
C HIS A 90 21.68 -0.86 -1.75
N GLN A 91 21.68 0.43 -2.01
CA GLN A 91 21.08 1.02 -3.20
C GLN A 91 22.14 1.11 -4.29
N GLU A 92 21.79 0.71 -5.50
CA GLU A 92 22.67 0.77 -6.67
C GLU A 92 21.97 1.51 -7.82
N THR A 93 22.67 2.45 -8.42
CA THR A 93 22.29 3.13 -9.67
C THR A 93 23.53 3.31 -10.54
N ALA A 94 23.37 3.72 -11.78
CA ALA A 94 24.50 4.10 -12.65
C ALA A 94 25.36 5.25 -12.06
N ALA A 95 24.81 6.04 -11.14
CA ALA A 95 25.54 7.13 -10.47
C ALA A 95 26.34 6.68 -9.25
N GLY A 96 26.13 5.46 -8.74
CA GLY A 96 26.86 4.91 -7.61
C GLY A 96 26.09 3.92 -6.77
N CYS A 97 26.78 3.40 -5.76
CA CYS A 97 26.27 2.46 -4.77
C CYS A 97 26.51 3.00 -3.37
N TYR A 98 25.57 2.75 -2.44
CA TYR A 98 25.64 3.22 -1.05
C TYR A 98 24.74 2.36 -0.16
N ALA A 99 25.03 2.36 1.17
CA ALA A 99 24.26 1.59 2.14
C ALA A 99 22.82 2.12 2.29
N ASP A 100 21.89 1.21 2.38
CA ASP A 100 20.49 1.48 2.73
C ASP A 100 20.35 1.53 4.27
N PRO A 101 19.55 2.44 4.84
CA PRO A 101 19.40 2.55 6.28
C PRO A 101 18.52 1.48 6.93
N SER A 102 17.87 0.62 6.15
CA SER A 102 16.94 -0.39 6.65
C SER A 102 17.61 -1.37 7.61
N SER A 103 16.94 -1.65 8.70
CA SER A 103 17.35 -2.65 9.68
C SER A 103 17.17 -4.09 9.17
N THR A 104 17.89 -5.04 9.76
CA THR A 104 17.68 -6.46 9.47
C THR A 104 16.24 -6.92 9.71
N ALA A 105 15.51 -6.31 10.65
CA ALA A 105 14.10 -6.65 10.91
C ALA A 105 13.21 -6.24 9.75
N GLU A 106 13.32 -5.00 9.27
CA GLU A 106 12.59 -4.49 8.11
C GLU A 106 12.92 -5.29 6.84
N LEU A 107 14.20 -5.63 6.62
CA LEU A 107 14.62 -6.45 5.49
C LEU A 107 14.05 -7.88 5.55
N LYS A 108 13.88 -8.46 6.75
CA LYS A 108 13.21 -9.75 6.90
C LYS A 108 11.71 -9.68 6.61
N GLU A 109 11.06 -8.58 6.90
CA GLU A 109 9.66 -8.37 6.49
C GLU A 109 9.53 -8.33 4.96
N MET A 110 10.50 -7.73 4.27
CA MET A 110 10.47 -7.58 2.81
C MET A 110 11.01 -8.82 2.06
N PHE A 111 12.04 -9.50 2.60
CA PHE A 111 12.82 -10.53 1.91
C PHE A 111 12.99 -11.83 2.72
N GLY A 112 12.20 -12.01 3.79
CA GLY A 112 12.39 -13.14 4.73
C GLY A 112 12.03 -14.51 4.17
N LEU A 113 11.31 -14.57 3.06
CA LEU A 113 10.98 -15.80 2.33
C LEU A 113 11.72 -15.81 0.99
N GLN A 114 11.96 -17.03 0.48
CA GLN A 114 12.65 -17.20 -0.80
C GLN A 114 12.18 -18.45 -1.54
N GLU A 115 12.29 -18.39 -2.87
CA GLU A 115 12.06 -19.53 -3.77
C GLU A 115 13.22 -19.64 -4.76
N PRO A 116 13.59 -20.88 -5.20
CA PRO A 116 14.57 -21.07 -6.27
C PRO A 116 14.08 -20.39 -7.56
N GLY A 117 14.97 -19.67 -8.22
CA GLY A 117 14.76 -19.16 -9.58
C GLY A 117 15.06 -20.21 -10.65
N PRO A 118 15.15 -19.78 -11.92
CA PRO A 118 15.40 -20.69 -13.05
C PRO A 118 16.81 -21.29 -13.07
N SER A 119 17.74 -20.83 -12.25
CA SER A 119 19.09 -21.39 -12.08
C SER A 119 19.56 -21.26 -10.62
N ALA A 120 20.65 -21.93 -10.27
CA ALA A 120 21.22 -21.88 -8.93
C ALA A 120 21.67 -20.45 -8.50
N ASP A 121 21.99 -19.59 -9.48
CA ASP A 121 22.42 -18.22 -9.26
C ASP A 121 21.26 -17.21 -9.34
N VAL A 122 20.02 -17.69 -9.37
CA VAL A 122 18.82 -16.84 -9.39
C VAL A 122 17.87 -17.25 -8.27
N ARG A 123 17.36 -16.26 -7.53
CA ARG A 123 16.35 -16.46 -6.49
C ARG A 123 15.27 -15.40 -6.53
N ASP A 124 14.09 -15.77 -6.08
CA ASP A 124 13.01 -14.86 -5.80
C ASP A 124 12.89 -14.69 -4.28
N PHE A 125 13.04 -13.46 -3.78
CA PHE A 125 12.82 -13.08 -2.39
C PHE A 125 11.49 -12.35 -2.24
N PHE A 126 10.79 -12.54 -1.13
CA PHE A 126 9.50 -11.90 -0.85
C PHE A 126 9.21 -11.88 0.66
N GLY A 127 8.27 -11.04 1.10
CA GLY A 127 7.90 -10.86 2.50
C GLY A 127 6.90 -11.90 3.00
N ALA A 128 5.83 -12.13 2.24
CA ALA A 128 4.78 -13.05 2.62
C ALA A 128 4.21 -13.81 1.39
N PRO A 129 3.57 -14.98 1.61
CA PRO A 129 2.89 -15.69 0.53
C PRO A 129 1.86 -14.79 -0.18
N GLY A 130 1.91 -14.77 -1.50
CA GLY A 130 1.02 -13.95 -2.33
C GLY A 130 1.50 -12.50 -2.57
N GLU A 131 2.59 -12.06 -1.96
CA GLU A 131 3.20 -10.77 -2.26
C GLU A 131 4.09 -10.80 -3.51
N THR A 132 4.64 -9.64 -3.86
CA THR A 132 5.58 -9.49 -4.96
C THR A 132 6.81 -10.35 -4.74
N ARG A 133 7.17 -11.15 -5.74
CA ARG A 133 8.42 -11.88 -5.78
C ARG A 133 9.47 -11.03 -6.48
N TYR A 134 10.48 -10.64 -5.72
CA TYR A 134 11.61 -9.85 -6.22
C TYR A 134 12.68 -10.80 -6.71
N ARG A 135 12.99 -10.77 -8.00
CA ARG A 135 14.03 -11.62 -8.60
C ARG A 135 15.40 -11.02 -8.42
N PHE A 136 16.34 -11.86 -7.99
CA PHE A 136 17.71 -11.49 -7.75
C PHE A 136 18.69 -12.45 -8.45
N ASP A 137 19.80 -11.90 -8.90
CA ASP A 137 20.98 -12.63 -9.39
C ASP A 137 22.06 -12.67 -8.32
N ARG A 138 22.71 -13.84 -8.15
CA ARG A 138 23.81 -14.00 -7.23
C ARG A 138 25.06 -13.29 -7.75
N LEU A 139 25.74 -12.57 -6.89
CA LEU A 139 27.03 -11.94 -7.16
C LEU A 139 28.14 -12.69 -6.41
N SER A 140 29.37 -12.67 -6.95
CA SER A 140 30.55 -13.21 -6.27
C SER A 140 30.94 -12.39 -5.03
N ALA A 141 30.68 -11.08 -5.04
CA ALA A 141 30.93 -10.16 -3.95
C ALA A 141 30.11 -8.88 -4.13
N LEU A 142 30.01 -8.09 -3.05
CA LEU A 142 29.45 -6.73 -3.12
C LEU A 142 30.37 -5.86 -4.02
N PRO A 143 29.81 -5.08 -4.96
CA PRO A 143 30.60 -4.19 -5.81
C PRO A 143 31.46 -3.22 -4.99
N ALA A 144 32.66 -2.95 -5.51
CA ALA A 144 33.59 -2.04 -4.84
C ALA A 144 32.99 -0.65 -4.64
N GLY A 145 33.20 -0.07 -3.45
CA GLY A 145 32.70 1.25 -3.10
C GLY A 145 31.35 1.28 -2.41
N CYS A 146 30.55 0.20 -2.45
CA CYS A 146 29.22 0.17 -1.81
C CYS A 146 29.28 0.34 -0.28
N ASP A 147 30.28 -0.28 0.37
CA ASP A 147 30.49 -0.17 1.84
C ASP A 147 31.46 0.99 2.22
N THR A 148 31.91 1.79 1.24
CA THR A 148 32.86 2.86 1.54
C THR A 148 32.13 4.11 2.01
N PRO A 149 32.29 4.53 3.27
CA PRO A 149 31.73 5.79 3.72
C PRO A 149 32.30 6.96 2.93
N ARG A 150 31.44 7.81 2.40
CA ARG A 150 31.84 9.02 1.70
C ARG A 150 30.82 10.14 1.91
N THR A 151 31.27 11.36 1.77
CA THR A 151 30.39 12.54 1.72
C THR A 151 29.94 12.74 0.27
N TRP A 152 28.65 12.98 0.10
CA TRP A 152 28.05 13.26 -1.20
C TRP A 152 27.77 14.74 -1.34
N ASN A 153 28.26 15.38 -2.39
CA ASN A 153 27.96 16.75 -2.70
C ASN A 153 26.64 16.88 -3.48
N ALA A 154 26.12 18.10 -3.64
CA ALA A 154 24.82 18.32 -4.27
C ALA A 154 24.76 17.85 -5.74
N LEU A 155 25.85 17.94 -6.48
CA LEU A 155 25.92 17.48 -7.87
C LEU A 155 25.84 15.95 -7.96
N GLU A 156 26.54 15.24 -7.07
CA GLU A 156 26.46 13.77 -6.97
C GLU A 156 25.06 13.31 -6.54
N LEU A 157 24.43 14.03 -5.61
CA LEU A 157 23.03 13.75 -5.21
C LEU A 157 22.04 13.96 -6.37
N PHE A 158 22.27 15.00 -7.19
CA PHE A 158 21.49 15.21 -8.41
C PHE A 158 21.66 14.02 -9.39
N ASP A 159 22.89 13.55 -9.59
CA ASP A 159 23.16 12.43 -10.49
C ASP A 159 22.52 11.13 -9.97
N VAL A 160 22.53 10.86 -8.64
CA VAL A 160 21.83 9.73 -8.03
C VAL A 160 20.32 9.86 -8.20
N PHE A 161 19.72 11.03 -7.90
CA PHE A 161 18.31 11.28 -8.07
C PHE A 161 17.87 11.06 -9.53
N ARG A 162 18.62 11.62 -10.46
CA ARG A 162 18.38 11.46 -11.91
C ARG A 162 18.43 10.00 -12.33
N ALA A 163 19.49 9.25 -11.91
CA ALA A 163 19.68 7.84 -12.23
C ALA A 163 18.55 6.97 -11.62
N THR A 164 18.14 7.25 -10.38
CA THR A 164 17.01 6.57 -9.72
C THR A 164 15.74 6.62 -10.56
N PHE A 165 15.37 7.80 -11.05
CA PHE A 165 14.20 7.93 -11.92
C PHE A 165 14.41 7.29 -13.28
N ALA A 166 15.56 7.52 -13.91
CA ALA A 166 15.86 6.97 -15.25
C ALA A 166 15.79 5.44 -15.29
N GLU A 167 16.18 4.77 -14.21
CA GLU A 167 16.27 3.31 -14.13
C GLU A 167 14.98 2.67 -13.59
N HIS A 168 14.19 3.40 -12.78
CA HIS A 168 13.12 2.78 -12.01
C HIS A 168 11.74 3.38 -12.20
N TYR A 169 11.57 4.58 -12.77
CA TYR A 169 10.24 5.15 -12.93
C TYR A 169 9.51 4.56 -14.14
N ALA A 170 8.37 3.88 -13.89
CA ALA A 170 7.62 3.13 -14.90
C ALA A 170 6.80 4.01 -15.84
N ALA A 171 6.30 5.16 -15.38
CA ALA A 171 5.20 5.86 -16.04
C ALA A 171 5.63 7.07 -16.90
N PHE A 172 6.90 7.18 -17.29
CA PHE A 172 7.34 8.27 -18.19
C PHE A 172 6.52 8.37 -19.49
N PRO A 173 6.26 7.27 -20.21
CA PRO A 173 5.53 7.38 -21.48
C PRO A 173 4.12 7.96 -21.34
N GLN A 174 3.46 7.69 -20.21
CA GLN A 174 2.08 8.11 -19.95
C GLN A 174 2.00 9.50 -19.34
N ARG A 175 2.98 9.89 -18.49
CA ARG A 175 2.90 11.12 -17.67
C ARG A 175 3.79 12.26 -18.17
N ALA A 176 5.03 11.97 -18.54
CA ALA A 176 5.98 13.00 -18.94
C ALA A 176 7.16 12.40 -19.73
N PRO A 177 6.99 12.09 -21.02
CA PRO A 177 8.01 11.39 -21.82
C PRO A 177 9.33 12.18 -21.98
N ASP A 178 9.30 13.48 -21.82
CA ASP A 178 10.46 14.38 -21.91
C ASP A 178 11.08 14.75 -20.54
N TRP A 179 10.62 14.12 -19.45
CA TRP A 179 11.00 14.50 -18.07
C TRP A 179 12.51 14.44 -17.84
N LEU A 180 13.15 13.38 -18.28
CA LEU A 180 14.60 13.21 -18.12
C LEU A 180 15.38 14.30 -18.85
N ALA A 181 14.99 14.63 -20.08
CA ALA A 181 15.64 15.71 -20.83
C ALA A 181 15.46 17.08 -20.15
N ARG A 182 14.29 17.33 -19.57
CA ARG A 182 14.04 18.56 -18.78
C ARG A 182 14.85 18.60 -17.50
N LEU A 183 15.01 17.47 -16.80
CA LEU A 183 15.84 17.38 -15.63
C LEU A 183 17.32 17.57 -15.98
N ASP A 184 17.82 16.91 -17.05
CA ASP A 184 19.20 17.05 -17.54
C ASP A 184 19.56 18.51 -17.87
N ALA A 185 18.61 19.28 -18.41
CA ALA A 185 18.80 20.70 -18.66
C ALA A 185 19.00 21.53 -17.36
N GLN A 186 18.59 21.03 -16.19
CA GLN A 186 18.81 21.69 -14.90
C GLN A 186 20.19 21.39 -14.30
N ARG A 187 20.89 20.36 -14.78
CA ARG A 187 22.15 19.90 -14.18
C ARG A 187 23.21 21.01 -14.09
N SER A 188 23.32 21.89 -15.09
CA SER A 188 24.26 23.01 -15.09
C SER A 188 23.99 24.07 -14.02
N ARG A 189 22.80 24.06 -13.39
CA ARG A 189 22.43 24.96 -12.29
C ARG A 189 22.84 24.40 -10.92
N VAL A 190 23.23 23.13 -10.85
CA VAL A 190 23.64 22.47 -9.62
C VAL A 190 25.14 22.58 -9.46
N THR A 191 25.59 23.20 -8.38
CA THR A 191 27.00 23.24 -8.00
C THR A 191 27.28 22.27 -6.86
N PRO A 192 28.52 21.78 -6.67
CA PRO A 192 28.83 20.85 -5.58
C PRO A 192 28.48 21.39 -4.17
N ASP A 193 28.51 22.69 -3.99
CA ASP A 193 28.27 23.43 -2.75
C ASP A 193 26.83 23.99 -2.64
N MET A 194 25.92 23.63 -3.56
CA MET A 194 24.53 24.05 -3.49
C MET A 194 23.90 23.64 -2.16
N ASP A 195 23.20 24.58 -1.51
CA ASP A 195 22.55 24.28 -0.23
C ASP A 195 21.39 23.28 -0.39
N GLY A 196 21.12 22.49 0.67
CA GLY A 196 20.13 21.44 0.65
C GLY A 196 18.72 21.90 0.34
N ARG A 197 18.29 23.10 0.80
CA ARG A 197 16.96 23.66 0.51
C ARG A 197 16.80 24.00 -0.98
N ALA A 198 17.85 24.57 -1.59
CA ALA A 198 17.84 24.88 -3.03
C ALA A 198 17.79 23.59 -3.86
N LEU A 199 18.56 22.57 -3.49
CA LEU A 199 18.55 21.26 -4.15
C LEU A 199 17.19 20.56 -3.98
N PHE A 200 16.62 20.57 -2.76
CA PHE A 200 15.27 20.04 -2.52
C PHE A 200 14.22 20.72 -3.40
N THR A 201 14.26 22.04 -3.49
CA THR A 201 13.32 22.82 -4.31
C THR A 201 13.45 22.43 -5.79
N LEU A 202 14.68 22.26 -6.29
CA LEU A 202 14.92 21.83 -7.67
C LEU A 202 14.33 20.42 -7.94
N PHE A 203 14.52 19.47 -7.03
CA PHE A 203 13.94 18.12 -7.14
C PHE A 203 12.40 18.16 -7.06
N ALA A 204 11.84 18.87 -6.08
CA ALA A 204 10.40 19.03 -5.94
C ALA A 204 9.76 19.67 -7.19
N ASP A 205 10.39 20.68 -7.78
CA ASP A 205 9.91 21.32 -9.01
C ASP A 205 9.94 20.36 -10.21
N ALA A 206 10.96 19.52 -10.32
CA ALA A 206 11.03 18.49 -11.34
C ALA A 206 9.89 17.47 -11.18
N LEU A 207 9.63 17.01 -9.95
CA LEU A 207 8.60 16.00 -9.65
C LEU A 207 7.18 16.49 -9.94
N ARG A 208 6.90 17.78 -9.83
CA ARG A 208 5.55 18.36 -10.08
C ARG A 208 4.97 17.99 -11.45
N SER A 209 5.81 17.82 -12.42
CA SER A 209 5.36 17.53 -13.80
C SER A 209 4.95 16.08 -14.01
N LEU A 210 5.26 15.16 -13.10
CA LEU A 210 4.86 13.77 -13.18
C LEU A 210 3.39 13.56 -12.79
N ASN A 211 2.85 14.37 -11.87
CA ASN A 211 1.48 14.27 -11.36
C ASN A 211 1.06 12.82 -11.01
N ASP A 212 1.94 12.11 -10.33
CA ASP A 212 1.79 10.72 -9.93
C ASP A 212 1.53 10.64 -8.43
N ALA A 213 0.46 9.96 -7.99
CA ALA A 213 0.10 9.84 -6.58
C ALA A 213 1.15 9.08 -5.74
N HIS A 214 2.00 8.29 -6.40
CA HIS A 214 3.06 7.51 -5.77
C HIS A 214 4.45 8.15 -5.89
N VAL A 215 4.54 9.41 -6.33
CA VAL A 215 5.81 10.13 -6.41
C VAL A 215 5.90 11.17 -5.32
N GLY A 216 6.98 11.16 -4.55
CA GLY A 216 7.24 12.16 -3.52
C GLY A 216 8.70 12.25 -3.15
N LEU A 217 9.02 13.25 -2.33
CA LEU A 217 10.35 13.47 -1.77
C LEU A 217 10.23 13.93 -0.33
N MET A 218 10.96 13.28 0.55
CA MET A 218 11.01 13.57 1.98
C MET A 218 12.44 13.89 2.40
N ALA A 219 12.58 14.93 3.21
CA ALA A 219 13.80 15.31 3.92
C ALA A 219 13.41 15.61 5.38
N ASP A 220 14.37 15.87 6.27
CA ASP A 220 14.11 16.05 7.70
C ASP A 220 12.99 17.04 8.03
N THR A 221 12.93 18.16 7.31
CA THR A 221 11.97 19.24 7.55
C THR A 221 11.18 19.66 6.32
N LEU A 222 11.41 19.03 5.18
CA LEU A 222 10.79 19.36 3.90
C LEU A 222 10.15 18.12 3.31
N THR A 223 8.93 18.29 2.80
CA THR A 223 8.20 17.22 2.10
C THR A 223 7.62 17.77 0.81
N TYR A 224 7.75 17.01 -0.25
CA TYR A 224 7.01 17.24 -1.49
C TYR A 224 6.03 16.08 -1.69
N GLU A 225 4.78 16.44 -1.91
CA GLU A 225 3.69 15.53 -2.33
C GLU A 225 3.07 16.05 -3.62
N PRO A 226 2.49 15.16 -4.45
CA PRO A 226 1.78 15.54 -5.66
C PRO A 226 0.63 16.49 -5.36
N ARG A 227 0.30 17.34 -6.33
CA ARG A 227 -0.87 18.21 -6.19
C ARG A 227 -2.14 17.37 -6.15
N PRO A 228 -3.07 17.71 -5.25
CA PRO A 228 -4.40 17.13 -5.28
C PRO A 228 -5.08 17.34 -6.63
N THR A 229 -5.84 16.35 -7.06
CA THR A 229 -6.67 16.41 -8.26
C THR A 229 -8.05 15.85 -7.95
N GLY A 230 -9.03 16.15 -8.80
CA GLY A 230 -10.39 15.63 -8.67
C GLY A 230 -11.04 15.99 -7.34
N THR A 231 -11.56 15.00 -6.63
CA THR A 231 -12.24 15.18 -5.33
C THR A 231 -11.37 15.89 -4.29
N PHE A 232 -10.05 15.60 -4.25
CA PHE A 232 -9.14 16.29 -3.32
C PHE A 232 -8.90 17.75 -3.69
N GLU A 233 -8.90 18.09 -4.97
CA GLU A 233 -8.85 19.49 -5.41
C GLU A 233 -10.11 20.25 -4.99
N LEU A 234 -11.30 19.61 -5.09
CA LEU A 234 -12.54 20.18 -4.59
C LEU A 234 -12.49 20.44 -3.09
N LEU A 235 -11.91 19.53 -2.31
CA LEU A 235 -11.71 19.72 -0.86
C LEU A 235 -10.74 20.87 -0.54
N GLU A 236 -9.69 21.06 -1.34
CA GLU A 236 -8.83 22.25 -1.21
C GLU A 236 -9.56 23.54 -1.57
N GLN A 237 -10.39 23.53 -2.62
CA GLN A 237 -11.22 24.68 -2.99
C GLN A 237 -12.20 25.00 -1.86
N ALA A 238 -12.87 24.00 -1.27
CA ALA A 238 -13.72 24.18 -0.10
C ALA A 238 -12.96 24.72 1.11
N SER A 239 -11.75 24.22 1.38
CA SER A 239 -10.86 24.73 2.44
C SER A 239 -10.56 26.22 2.28
N ARG A 240 -10.20 26.64 1.07
CA ARG A 240 -9.96 28.05 0.75
C ARG A 240 -11.23 28.91 0.92
N ALA A 241 -12.36 28.44 0.42
CA ALA A 241 -13.64 29.14 0.53
C ALA A 241 -14.10 29.29 1.98
N MET A 242 -13.90 28.27 2.80
CA MET A 242 -14.26 28.26 4.23
C MET A 242 -13.21 28.93 5.11
N GLN A 243 -12.04 29.29 4.58
CA GLN A 243 -10.89 29.80 5.32
C GLN A 243 -10.49 28.88 6.49
N ARG A 244 -10.51 27.57 6.26
CA ARG A 244 -10.20 26.52 7.25
C ARG A 244 -9.05 25.65 6.75
N PRO A 245 -8.23 25.06 7.66
CA PRO A 245 -7.19 24.12 7.27
C PRO A 245 -7.78 22.96 6.47
N VAL A 246 -7.13 22.58 5.37
CA VAL A 246 -7.61 21.50 4.47
C VAL A 246 -7.79 20.17 5.22
N ARG A 247 -6.92 19.87 6.18
CA ARG A 247 -7.01 18.69 7.04
C ARG A 247 -8.33 18.66 7.85
N ASP A 248 -8.83 19.80 8.30
CA ASP A 248 -10.07 19.87 9.07
C ASP A 248 -11.29 19.66 8.15
N VAL A 249 -11.26 20.23 6.95
CA VAL A 249 -12.28 20.03 5.91
C VAL A 249 -12.31 18.57 5.46
N GLN A 250 -11.15 17.95 5.24
CA GLN A 250 -11.06 16.52 4.91
C GLN A 250 -11.60 15.62 6.02
N ARG A 251 -11.33 15.93 7.29
CA ARG A 251 -11.88 15.18 8.44
C ARG A 251 -13.40 15.28 8.51
N GLU A 252 -13.96 16.46 8.26
CA GLU A 252 -15.39 16.69 8.21
C GLU A 252 -16.02 15.93 7.04
N TRP A 253 -15.44 16.01 5.86
CA TRP A 253 -15.89 15.25 4.70
C TRP A 253 -15.86 13.73 4.94
N MET A 254 -14.80 13.20 5.55
CA MET A 254 -14.73 11.78 5.92
C MET A 254 -15.77 11.37 6.95
N ARG A 255 -16.14 12.28 7.87
CA ARG A 255 -17.24 12.05 8.82
C ARG A 255 -18.56 12.00 8.06
N ALA A 256 -18.86 13.02 7.24
CA ALA A 256 -20.07 13.06 6.43
C ALA A 256 -20.19 11.85 5.49
N TYR A 257 -19.10 11.39 4.90
CA TYR A 257 -19.04 10.18 4.10
C TYR A 257 -19.50 8.93 4.89
N ARG A 258 -18.93 8.71 6.08
CA ARG A 258 -19.30 7.56 6.93
C ARG A 258 -20.72 7.66 7.45
N ASP A 259 -21.13 8.84 7.92
CA ASP A 259 -22.49 9.10 8.40
C ASP A 259 -23.51 8.90 7.27
N GLY A 260 -23.18 9.35 6.05
CA GLY A 260 -23.99 9.11 4.86
C GLY A 260 -24.18 7.63 4.55
N ILE A 261 -23.13 6.81 4.65
CA ILE A 261 -23.23 5.34 4.52
C ILE A 261 -24.17 4.78 5.60
N LEU A 262 -23.88 5.07 6.86
CA LEU A 262 -24.64 4.48 7.98
C LEU A 262 -26.11 4.92 7.98
N GLN A 263 -26.39 6.20 7.78
CA GLN A 263 -27.73 6.74 7.94
C GLN A 263 -28.56 6.68 6.64
N THR A 264 -27.95 6.96 5.49
CA THR A 264 -28.68 7.04 4.21
C THR A 264 -28.63 5.71 3.46
N VAL A 265 -27.43 5.11 3.27
CA VAL A 265 -27.33 3.87 2.52
C VAL A 265 -27.86 2.70 3.33
N LEU A 266 -27.41 2.53 4.58
CA LEU A 266 -27.73 1.41 5.48
C LEU A 266 -28.91 1.70 6.42
N ARG A 267 -29.50 2.90 6.39
CA ARG A 267 -30.72 3.28 7.14
C ARG A 267 -30.60 3.10 8.66
N GLY A 268 -29.41 3.26 9.22
CA GLY A 268 -29.12 3.10 10.64
C GLY A 268 -28.91 1.65 11.10
N GLU A 269 -29.01 0.66 10.19
CA GLU A 269 -28.86 -0.78 10.49
C GLU A 269 -27.50 -1.35 10.01
N GLY A 270 -26.49 -0.50 9.90
CA GLY A 270 -25.17 -0.87 9.41
C GLY A 270 -24.16 -1.18 10.52
N HIS A 271 -23.17 -1.98 10.17
CA HIS A 271 -22.01 -2.28 11.01
C HIS A 271 -20.83 -1.40 10.60
N HIS A 272 -20.06 -0.90 11.59
CA HIS A 272 -18.82 -0.16 11.39
C HIS A 272 -17.71 -0.83 12.21
N VAL A 273 -16.90 -1.64 11.56
CA VAL A 273 -15.99 -2.63 12.17
C VAL A 273 -14.61 -2.57 11.55
N GLY A 274 -13.73 -3.54 11.91
CA GLY A 274 -12.38 -3.63 11.33
C GLY A 274 -11.59 -2.35 11.55
N ASN A 275 -11.43 -1.93 12.81
CA ASN A 275 -10.78 -0.66 13.18
C ASN A 275 -11.35 0.54 12.39
N GLN A 276 -12.67 0.58 12.22
CA GLN A 276 -13.39 1.62 11.48
C GLN A 276 -13.02 1.73 9.97
N ARG A 277 -12.51 0.64 9.38
CA ARG A 277 -12.16 0.58 7.96
C ARG A 277 -13.20 -0.09 7.09
N VAL A 278 -14.16 -0.80 7.70
CA VAL A 278 -15.18 -1.58 7.01
C VAL A 278 -16.56 -1.15 7.48
N LEU A 279 -17.45 -0.82 6.53
CA LEU A 279 -18.88 -0.60 6.79
C LEU A 279 -19.68 -1.60 5.96
N TRP A 280 -20.64 -2.31 6.59
CA TRP A 280 -21.45 -3.26 5.85
C TRP A 280 -22.87 -3.39 6.43
N GLY A 281 -23.78 -3.91 5.62
CA GLY A 281 -25.19 -4.14 5.96
C GLY A 281 -26.02 -4.33 4.70
N PHE A 282 -27.34 -4.16 4.82
CA PHE A 282 -28.25 -4.18 3.68
C PHE A 282 -28.65 -2.77 3.25
N ALA A 283 -28.29 -2.40 2.02
CA ALA A 283 -28.69 -1.11 1.44
C ALA A 283 -30.15 -1.11 0.97
N ALA A 284 -30.68 -2.25 0.54
CA ALA A 284 -32.07 -2.49 0.20
C ALA A 284 -32.45 -3.94 0.53
N PRO A 285 -33.73 -4.32 0.52
CA PRO A 285 -34.12 -5.72 0.67
C PRO A 285 -33.33 -6.60 -0.32
N ARG A 286 -32.58 -7.57 0.20
CA ARG A 286 -31.74 -8.50 -0.57
C ARG A 286 -30.63 -7.86 -1.42
N VAL A 287 -30.22 -6.61 -1.10
CA VAL A 287 -29.07 -5.94 -1.68
C VAL A 287 -28.03 -5.70 -0.57
N GLY A 288 -26.99 -6.52 -0.53
CA GLY A 288 -25.87 -6.36 0.40
C GLY A 288 -25.00 -5.14 0.03
N TYR A 289 -24.42 -4.51 1.02
CA TYR A 289 -23.49 -3.41 0.87
C TYR A 289 -22.26 -3.64 1.74
N LEU A 290 -21.09 -3.56 1.13
CA LEU A 290 -19.78 -3.67 1.79
C LEU A 290 -18.91 -2.51 1.32
N ASN A 291 -18.45 -1.68 2.25
CA ASN A 291 -17.51 -0.60 1.98
C ASN A 291 -16.15 -0.91 2.62
N LEU A 292 -15.09 -0.72 1.87
CA LEU A 292 -13.70 -0.85 2.31
C LEU A 292 -12.97 0.49 2.10
N LEU A 293 -12.58 1.16 3.19
CA LEU A 293 -11.88 2.45 3.13
C LEU A 293 -10.39 2.31 2.77
N THR A 294 -9.80 1.15 3.07
CA THR A 294 -8.38 0.86 2.84
C THR A 294 -8.20 -0.64 2.61
N MET A 295 -7.03 -1.03 2.10
CA MET A 295 -6.58 -2.43 2.02
C MET A 295 -5.54 -2.73 3.13
N GLY A 296 -5.85 -2.32 4.34
CA GLY A 296 -5.05 -2.48 5.55
C GLY A 296 -5.54 -1.54 6.66
N GLY A 297 -4.86 -1.55 7.83
CA GLY A 297 -5.25 -0.77 8.99
C GLY A 297 -6.45 -1.35 9.74
N PHE A 298 -6.75 -2.64 9.58
CA PHE A 298 -7.83 -3.34 10.28
C PHE A 298 -7.48 -3.68 11.72
N VAL A 299 -6.19 -3.73 12.02
CA VAL A 299 -5.64 -3.91 13.37
C VAL A 299 -5.43 -2.52 14.00
N ALA A 300 -5.89 -2.34 15.24
CA ALA A 300 -5.49 -1.17 16.02
C ALA A 300 -4.02 -1.37 16.44
N GLY A 301 -3.09 -0.70 15.76
CA GLY A 301 -1.67 -0.74 16.07
C GLY A 301 -1.34 0.00 17.36
N GLU A 302 -0.32 -0.46 18.09
CA GLU A 302 0.35 0.34 19.09
C GLU A 302 1.21 1.42 18.40
N GLU A 303 1.39 2.56 19.07
CA GLU A 303 2.17 3.67 18.52
C GLU A 303 3.60 3.20 18.15
N GLY A 304 3.96 3.30 16.87
CA GLY A 304 5.27 2.90 16.34
C GLY A 304 5.38 1.44 15.87
N GLN A 305 4.31 0.65 15.90
CA GLN A 305 4.27 -0.69 15.31
C GLN A 305 3.37 -0.71 14.06
N THR A 306 3.91 -1.23 12.96
CA THR A 306 3.13 -1.50 11.75
C THR A 306 2.68 -2.97 11.79
N PRO A 307 1.35 -3.25 11.75
CA PRO A 307 0.86 -4.63 11.68
C PRO A 307 1.38 -5.33 10.43
N THR A 308 1.72 -6.61 10.57
CA THR A 308 2.12 -7.45 9.43
C THR A 308 0.92 -7.75 8.54
N LEU A 309 1.17 -8.11 7.26
CA LEU A 309 0.12 -8.57 6.34
C LEU A 309 -0.73 -9.70 6.93
N ALA A 310 -0.10 -10.66 7.62
CA ALA A 310 -0.81 -11.77 8.26
C ALA A 310 -1.78 -11.30 9.36
N GLN A 311 -1.39 -10.30 10.14
CA GLN A 311 -2.26 -9.69 11.16
C GLN A 311 -3.40 -8.91 10.53
N GLU A 312 -3.15 -8.16 9.46
CA GLU A 312 -4.19 -7.44 8.71
C GLU A 312 -5.24 -8.39 8.12
N LEU A 313 -4.80 -9.48 7.49
CA LEU A 313 -5.70 -10.52 6.96
C LEU A 313 -6.48 -11.21 8.08
N ALA A 314 -5.82 -11.58 9.19
CA ALA A 314 -6.47 -12.22 10.32
C ALA A 314 -7.56 -11.34 10.96
N ALA A 315 -7.41 -10.02 10.92
CA ALA A 315 -8.41 -9.07 11.41
C ALA A 315 -9.56 -8.84 10.42
N LEU A 316 -9.28 -8.83 9.12
CA LEU A 316 -10.30 -8.58 8.09
C LEU A 316 -11.17 -9.81 7.82
N GLU A 317 -10.60 -11.00 7.77
CA GLU A 317 -11.31 -12.22 7.34
C GLU A 317 -12.58 -12.53 8.14
N PRO A 318 -12.61 -12.43 9.50
CA PRO A 318 -13.86 -12.62 10.25
C PRO A 318 -14.94 -11.60 9.90
N VAL A 319 -14.56 -10.37 9.60
CA VAL A 319 -15.50 -9.32 9.18
C VAL A 319 -16.13 -9.65 7.83
N LEU A 320 -15.33 -10.13 6.88
CA LEU A 320 -15.82 -10.59 5.57
C LEU A 320 -16.72 -11.82 5.72
N ASP A 321 -16.38 -12.76 6.61
CA ASP A 321 -17.19 -13.96 6.86
C ASP A 321 -18.57 -13.59 7.39
N GLU A 322 -18.66 -12.67 8.36
CA GLU A 322 -19.91 -12.20 8.92
C GLU A 322 -20.78 -11.53 7.85
N ALA A 323 -20.20 -10.57 7.11
CA ALA A 323 -20.90 -9.85 6.05
C ALA A 323 -21.40 -10.78 4.94
N LEU A 324 -20.52 -11.66 4.42
CA LEU A 324 -20.88 -12.52 3.29
C LEU A 324 -21.80 -13.68 3.69
N THR A 325 -21.75 -14.13 4.95
CA THR A 325 -22.75 -15.05 5.49
C THR A 325 -24.14 -14.38 5.55
N ALA A 326 -24.20 -13.13 6.01
CA ALA A 326 -25.44 -12.37 5.98
C ALA A 326 -25.99 -12.18 4.55
N PHE A 327 -25.09 -12.00 3.56
CA PHE A 327 -25.45 -11.79 2.16
C PHE A 327 -25.75 -13.08 1.39
N ALA A 328 -25.70 -14.28 2.00
CA ALA A 328 -25.89 -15.55 1.29
C ALA A 328 -27.21 -15.62 0.50
N GLY A 329 -28.27 -14.94 0.96
CA GLY A 329 -29.56 -14.86 0.27
C GLY A 329 -29.77 -13.57 -0.55
N ALA A 330 -28.77 -12.73 -0.71
CA ALA A 330 -28.91 -11.47 -1.45
C ALA A 330 -29.04 -11.69 -2.96
N ASP A 331 -29.76 -10.80 -3.64
CA ASP A 331 -29.85 -10.78 -5.11
C ASP A 331 -28.65 -10.09 -5.75
N ALA A 332 -28.00 -9.15 -5.01
CA ALA A 332 -26.82 -8.44 -5.44
C ALA A 332 -26.01 -7.95 -4.23
N VAL A 333 -24.71 -7.68 -4.47
CA VAL A 333 -23.83 -7.00 -3.51
C VAL A 333 -23.22 -5.77 -4.16
N ILE A 334 -23.29 -4.64 -3.47
CA ILE A 334 -22.54 -3.42 -3.80
C ILE A 334 -21.25 -3.46 -2.98
N LEU A 335 -20.11 -3.52 -3.67
CA LEU A 335 -18.79 -3.40 -3.07
C LEU A 335 -18.24 -1.99 -3.33
N ASP A 336 -18.31 -1.15 -2.31
CA ASP A 336 -17.93 0.26 -2.43
C ASP A 336 -16.47 0.48 -2.00
N VAL A 337 -15.65 0.84 -2.96
CA VAL A 337 -14.25 1.26 -2.78
C VAL A 337 -14.02 2.68 -3.32
N SER A 338 -15.10 3.46 -3.46
CA SER A 338 -15.04 4.81 -4.02
C SER A 338 -14.19 5.78 -3.20
N ASN A 339 -13.94 5.50 -1.93
CA ASN A 339 -13.03 6.27 -1.07
C ASN A 339 -11.89 5.38 -0.52
N ASN A 340 -11.45 4.40 -1.30
CA ASN A 340 -10.38 3.50 -0.90
C ASN A 340 -8.99 4.09 -1.26
N ARG A 341 -8.13 4.20 -0.25
CA ARG A 341 -6.80 4.81 -0.34
C ARG A 341 -5.66 3.81 -0.54
N GLY A 342 -5.97 2.57 -0.93
CA GLY A 342 -4.96 1.53 -1.14
C GLY A 342 -4.56 0.81 0.15
N GLY A 343 -3.40 0.20 0.13
CA GLY A 343 -2.81 -0.67 1.16
C GLY A 343 -2.15 -1.88 0.52
N HIS A 344 -2.42 -3.09 1.02
CA HIS A 344 -1.78 -4.32 0.54
C HIS A 344 -2.53 -4.95 -0.65
N ASP A 345 -1.83 -5.23 -1.74
CA ASP A 345 -2.35 -5.98 -2.88
C ASP A 345 -2.86 -7.37 -2.51
N ALA A 346 -2.19 -8.03 -1.55
CA ALA A 346 -2.62 -9.33 -1.06
C ALA A 346 -3.98 -9.27 -0.34
N VAL A 347 -4.28 -8.19 0.38
CA VAL A 347 -5.61 -7.93 0.96
C VAL A 347 -6.64 -7.72 -0.16
N ALA A 348 -6.31 -6.93 -1.16
CA ALA A 348 -7.19 -6.72 -2.33
C ALA A 348 -7.55 -8.04 -3.01
N ARG A 349 -6.57 -8.94 -3.20
CA ARG A 349 -6.84 -10.29 -3.75
C ARG A 349 -7.69 -11.15 -2.82
N ALA A 350 -7.40 -11.18 -1.53
CA ALA A 350 -8.19 -11.93 -0.54
C ALA A 350 -9.67 -11.51 -0.55
N VAL A 351 -9.94 -10.21 -0.70
CA VAL A 351 -11.31 -9.70 -0.88
C VAL A 351 -11.91 -10.18 -2.20
N ALA A 352 -11.18 -10.07 -3.33
CA ALA A 352 -11.67 -10.47 -4.64
C ALA A 352 -11.98 -11.97 -4.73
N GLU A 353 -11.21 -12.80 -4.04
CA GLU A 353 -11.39 -14.26 -3.97
C GLU A 353 -12.71 -14.69 -3.33
N ARG A 354 -13.35 -13.83 -2.54
CA ARG A 354 -14.68 -14.04 -1.97
C ARG A 354 -15.81 -13.93 -3.02
N PHE A 355 -15.50 -13.49 -4.24
CA PHE A 355 -16.49 -13.25 -5.30
C PHE A 355 -16.31 -14.14 -6.54
N THR A 356 -15.35 -15.08 -6.52
CA THR A 356 -15.13 -16.04 -7.63
C THR A 356 -15.45 -17.47 -7.24
N ALA A 357 -16.18 -18.19 -8.12
CA ALA A 357 -16.49 -19.60 -7.93
C ALA A 357 -15.44 -20.56 -8.54
N ARG A 358 -14.46 -20.03 -9.28
CA ARG A 358 -13.40 -20.82 -9.94
C ARG A 358 -12.15 -19.98 -10.15
N PRO A 359 -10.97 -20.58 -10.32
CA PRO A 359 -9.73 -19.87 -10.59
C PRO A 359 -9.87 -18.90 -11.77
N ARG A 360 -9.35 -17.67 -11.62
CA ARG A 360 -9.39 -16.62 -12.64
C ARG A 360 -8.09 -15.83 -12.66
N ARG A 361 -7.42 -15.76 -13.81
CA ARG A 361 -6.34 -14.81 -14.01
C ARG A 361 -6.88 -13.39 -13.81
N ALA A 362 -6.30 -12.66 -12.89
CA ALA A 362 -6.74 -11.34 -12.51
C ALA A 362 -5.92 -10.24 -13.20
N TYR A 363 -4.62 -10.25 -12.99
CA TYR A 363 -3.68 -9.28 -13.53
C TYR A 363 -2.26 -9.85 -13.55
N SER A 364 -1.36 -9.12 -14.16
CA SER A 364 0.08 -9.38 -14.08
C SER A 364 0.83 -8.10 -13.76
N LYS A 365 2.02 -8.22 -13.14
CA LYS A 365 2.89 -7.09 -12.88
C LYS A 365 4.37 -7.41 -13.11
N TRP A 366 5.17 -6.39 -13.39
CA TRP A 366 6.61 -6.49 -13.58
C TRP A 366 7.28 -5.15 -13.30
N ALA A 367 8.52 -5.18 -12.81
CA ALA A 367 9.28 -3.97 -12.55
C ALA A 367 9.86 -3.37 -13.85
N THR A 368 9.92 -2.03 -13.89
CA THR A 368 10.66 -1.29 -14.92
C THR A 368 12.13 -1.70 -14.89
N GLY A 369 12.73 -1.92 -16.07
CA GLY A 369 14.12 -2.34 -16.16
C GLY A 369 14.41 -3.81 -15.83
N ALA A 370 13.43 -4.58 -15.36
CA ALA A 370 13.55 -6.03 -15.16
C ALA A 370 13.48 -6.78 -16.50
N LYS A 371 14.43 -6.49 -17.39
CA LYS A 371 14.55 -7.20 -18.67
C LYS A 371 14.75 -8.69 -18.39
N ASP A 372 14.14 -9.54 -19.23
CA ASP A 372 14.22 -11.00 -19.13
C ASP A 372 13.59 -11.62 -17.87
N VAL A 373 12.79 -10.87 -17.12
CA VAL A 373 11.92 -11.40 -16.08
C VAL A 373 10.49 -11.42 -16.62
N PRO A 374 9.86 -12.61 -16.74
CA PRO A 374 8.47 -12.67 -17.15
C PRO A 374 7.57 -11.96 -16.11
N PRO A 375 6.49 -11.31 -16.54
CA PRO A 375 5.53 -10.73 -15.63
C PRO A 375 5.06 -11.74 -14.59
N GLN A 376 4.97 -11.35 -13.33
CA GLN A 376 4.35 -12.16 -12.30
C GLN A 376 2.83 -12.14 -12.50
N GLU A 377 2.25 -13.31 -12.69
CA GLU A 377 0.81 -13.47 -12.89
C GLU A 377 0.10 -13.74 -11.57
N PHE A 378 -1.03 -13.07 -11.37
CA PHE A 378 -1.89 -13.24 -10.21
C PHE A 378 -3.23 -13.84 -10.64
N THR A 379 -3.55 -14.96 -10.02
CA THR A 379 -4.79 -15.70 -10.26
C THR A 379 -5.59 -15.76 -8.98
N LEU A 380 -6.83 -15.26 -9.02
CA LEU A 380 -7.77 -15.40 -7.91
C LEU A 380 -8.14 -16.87 -7.76
N GLN A 381 -8.12 -17.38 -6.54
CA GLN A 381 -8.60 -18.71 -6.19
C GLN A 381 -9.95 -18.58 -5.47
N PRO A 382 -10.88 -19.52 -5.65
CA PRO A 382 -12.10 -19.56 -4.84
C PRO A 382 -11.75 -19.65 -3.36
N SER A 383 -12.29 -18.74 -2.55
CA SER A 383 -12.09 -18.79 -1.11
C SER A 383 -12.82 -20.00 -0.51
N PRO A 384 -12.22 -20.76 0.42
CA PRO A 384 -12.91 -21.80 1.18
C PRO A 384 -13.85 -21.25 2.26
N ARG A 385 -13.82 -19.93 2.48
CA ARG A 385 -14.61 -19.20 3.48
C ARG A 385 -15.92 -18.72 2.84
N PRO A 386 -16.90 -18.15 3.64
CA PRO A 386 -18.12 -17.57 3.10
C PRO A 386 -17.84 -16.65 1.91
N ALA A 387 -18.56 -16.86 0.81
CA ALA A 387 -18.33 -16.18 -0.46
C ALA A 387 -19.69 -15.84 -1.12
N PHE A 388 -19.69 -14.84 -2.01
CA PHE A 388 -20.87 -14.44 -2.77
C PHE A 388 -20.57 -14.53 -4.28
N HIS A 389 -21.33 -15.35 -4.98
CA HIS A 389 -21.11 -15.61 -6.41
C HIS A 389 -22.20 -15.01 -7.32
N GLY A 390 -23.15 -14.30 -6.73
CA GLY A 390 -24.18 -13.54 -7.45
C GLY A 390 -23.64 -12.25 -8.05
N PRO A 391 -24.51 -11.38 -8.61
CA PRO A 391 -24.15 -10.09 -9.18
C PRO A 391 -23.46 -9.17 -8.17
N VAL A 392 -22.30 -8.62 -8.52
CA VAL A 392 -21.50 -7.68 -7.71
C VAL A 392 -21.34 -6.37 -8.48
N TYR A 393 -21.58 -5.26 -7.80
CA TYR A 393 -21.37 -3.92 -8.33
C TYR A 393 -20.22 -3.26 -7.57
N VAL A 394 -19.01 -3.27 -8.19
CA VAL A 394 -17.86 -2.57 -7.59
C VAL A 394 -17.96 -1.08 -7.93
N VAL A 395 -17.95 -0.24 -6.89
CA VAL A 395 -18.10 1.21 -7.03
C VAL A 395 -16.77 1.90 -6.77
N THR A 396 -16.33 2.74 -7.71
CA THR A 396 -15.08 3.49 -7.64
C THR A 396 -15.27 4.98 -7.85
N SER A 397 -14.26 5.75 -7.50
CA SER A 397 -14.11 7.16 -7.87
C SER A 397 -12.64 7.49 -8.17
N ASP A 398 -12.37 8.76 -8.46
CA ASP A 398 -11.01 9.33 -8.58
C ASP A 398 -10.19 9.26 -7.27
N VAL A 399 -10.83 8.92 -6.15
CA VAL A 399 -10.18 8.69 -4.85
C VAL A 399 -9.69 7.25 -4.72
N THR A 400 -10.26 6.31 -5.49
CA THR A 400 -9.81 4.90 -5.52
C THR A 400 -8.41 4.83 -6.11
N VAL A 401 -7.42 4.39 -5.32
CA VAL A 401 -6.00 4.41 -5.69
C VAL A 401 -5.27 3.16 -5.20
N SER A 402 -4.14 2.81 -5.86
CA SER A 402 -3.21 1.77 -5.42
C SER A 402 -3.91 0.40 -5.28
N ALA A 403 -3.78 -0.31 -4.17
CA ALA A 403 -4.46 -1.60 -3.94
C ALA A 403 -6.00 -1.54 -4.08
N GLY A 404 -6.64 -0.36 -3.96
CA GLY A 404 -8.04 -0.16 -4.31
C GLY A 404 -8.30 -0.31 -5.81
N GLU A 405 -7.37 0.15 -6.64
CA GLU A 405 -7.37 -0.06 -8.09
C GLU A 405 -7.05 -1.51 -8.44
N VAL A 406 -6.09 -2.14 -7.73
CA VAL A 406 -5.74 -3.55 -7.90
C VAL A 406 -6.92 -4.47 -7.58
N LEU A 407 -7.69 -4.19 -6.51
CA LEU A 407 -8.96 -4.89 -6.24
C LEU A 407 -9.93 -4.74 -7.41
N THR A 408 -10.13 -3.52 -7.89
CA THR A 408 -11.03 -3.24 -9.01
C THR A 408 -10.57 -3.96 -10.28
N LEU A 409 -9.27 -3.95 -10.57
CA LEU A 409 -8.65 -4.65 -11.69
C LEU A 409 -8.92 -6.16 -11.61
N ALA A 410 -8.72 -6.76 -10.44
CA ALA A 410 -8.96 -8.18 -10.18
C ALA A 410 -10.44 -8.55 -10.31
N LEU A 411 -11.34 -7.76 -9.75
CA LEU A 411 -12.78 -7.98 -9.84
C LEU A 411 -13.31 -7.87 -11.27
N ARG A 412 -12.76 -6.99 -12.09
CA ARG A 412 -13.15 -6.85 -13.51
C ARG A 412 -12.84 -8.09 -14.36
N ALA A 413 -12.00 -9.00 -13.88
CA ALA A 413 -11.78 -10.30 -14.52
C ALA A 413 -12.94 -11.30 -14.26
N LEU A 414 -13.85 -10.99 -13.33
CA LEU A 414 -14.95 -11.84 -12.94
C LEU A 414 -16.23 -11.54 -13.78
N PRO A 415 -16.93 -12.55 -14.28
CA PRO A 415 -18.10 -12.35 -15.17
C PRO A 415 -19.34 -11.84 -14.44
N ASN A 416 -19.41 -12.00 -13.13
CA ASN A 416 -20.51 -11.55 -12.27
C ASN A 416 -20.30 -10.14 -11.71
N VAL A 417 -19.22 -9.44 -12.08
CA VAL A 417 -18.89 -8.10 -11.58
C VAL A 417 -19.21 -7.05 -12.63
N THR A 418 -19.88 -5.99 -12.22
CA THR A 418 -20.10 -4.76 -12.98
C THR A 418 -19.38 -3.61 -12.29
N HIS A 419 -18.47 -2.95 -13.00
CA HIS A 419 -17.77 -1.76 -12.49
C HIS A 419 -18.63 -0.50 -12.70
N VAL A 420 -18.94 0.20 -11.61
CA VAL A 420 -19.82 1.37 -11.54
C VAL A 420 -19.05 2.54 -10.92
N GLY A 421 -19.43 3.77 -11.21
CA GLY A 421 -18.85 4.96 -10.60
C GLY A 421 -18.16 5.88 -11.59
N THR A 422 -17.02 6.43 -11.19
CA THR A 422 -16.11 7.19 -12.06
C THR A 422 -14.77 6.46 -12.18
N ALA A 423 -13.92 6.91 -13.11
CA ALA A 423 -12.60 6.33 -13.29
C ALA A 423 -11.76 6.40 -12.00
N THR A 424 -10.95 5.39 -11.76
CA THR A 424 -10.02 5.35 -10.64
C THR A 424 -8.84 6.33 -10.86
N ARG A 425 -7.97 6.47 -9.87
CA ARG A 425 -6.87 7.46 -9.85
C ARG A 425 -5.81 7.25 -10.94
N GLY A 426 -5.53 6.01 -11.31
CA GLY A 426 -4.46 5.68 -12.26
C GLY A 426 -3.07 5.69 -11.64
N ALA A 427 -2.92 5.10 -10.46
CA ALA A 427 -1.65 4.88 -9.78
C ALA A 427 -1.67 3.49 -9.15
N PHE A 428 -1.30 2.48 -9.95
CA PHE A 428 -1.38 1.06 -9.58
C PHE A 428 -0.10 0.53 -8.94
N SER A 429 1.04 1.07 -9.36
CA SER A 429 2.35 0.59 -8.94
C SER A 429 2.51 0.57 -7.43
N ASP A 430 3.16 -0.46 -6.88
CA ASP A 430 3.72 -0.32 -5.54
C ASP A 430 4.72 0.85 -5.52
N MET A 431 4.80 1.53 -4.37
CA MET A 431 5.75 2.62 -4.18
C MET A 431 7.15 2.06 -3.91
N LEU A 432 8.07 2.24 -4.86
CA LEU A 432 9.47 1.95 -4.62
C LEU A 432 10.09 3.07 -3.79
N MET A 433 10.45 2.76 -2.55
CA MET A 433 11.13 3.68 -1.65
C MET A 433 12.64 3.65 -1.93
N LYS A 434 13.24 4.81 -2.17
CA LYS A 434 14.67 4.98 -2.46
C LYS A 434 15.27 6.02 -1.52
N PRO A 435 15.88 5.60 -0.40
CA PRO A 435 16.69 6.52 0.38
C PRO A 435 17.84 7.04 -0.48
N LEU A 436 18.10 8.34 -0.41
CA LEU A 436 19.23 8.99 -1.06
C LEU A 436 20.42 9.06 -0.09
N PRO A 437 21.65 9.20 -0.58
CA PRO A 437 22.87 9.15 0.25
C PRO A 437 22.95 10.20 1.35
N ASN A 438 22.18 11.28 1.26
CA ASN A 438 22.10 12.36 2.24
C ASN A 438 21.00 12.18 3.28
N GLY A 439 20.33 11.02 3.33
CA GLY A 439 19.24 10.71 4.24
C GLY A 439 17.86 11.15 3.76
N TRP A 440 17.73 11.80 2.62
CA TRP A 440 16.43 12.05 2.00
C TRP A 440 15.85 10.74 1.46
N THR A 441 14.55 10.70 1.27
CA THR A 441 13.91 9.54 0.62
C THR A 441 13.03 10.03 -0.53
N VAL A 442 13.21 9.45 -1.69
CA VAL A 442 12.28 9.59 -2.82
C VAL A 442 11.48 8.31 -2.96
N HIS A 443 10.20 8.42 -3.29
CA HIS A 443 9.38 7.30 -3.68
C HIS A 443 8.80 7.50 -5.07
N LEU A 444 8.59 6.41 -5.79
CA LEU A 444 8.20 6.44 -7.20
C LEU A 444 7.46 5.16 -7.61
N SER A 445 6.65 5.26 -8.66
CA SER A 445 6.00 4.13 -9.33
C SER A 445 7.03 3.36 -10.15
N ASN A 446 7.35 2.12 -9.75
CA ASN A 446 8.37 1.29 -10.39
C ASN A 446 7.80 0.15 -11.24
N GLU A 447 6.57 -0.24 -11.00
CA GLU A 447 6.00 -1.45 -11.58
C GLU A 447 4.88 -1.12 -12.58
N HIS A 448 4.76 -1.96 -13.58
CA HIS A 448 3.64 -1.97 -14.51
C HIS A 448 2.61 -2.99 -14.06
N TYR A 449 1.33 -2.64 -14.15
CA TYR A 449 0.20 -3.50 -13.90
C TYR A 449 -0.65 -3.64 -15.16
N ALA A 450 -0.85 -4.85 -15.62
CA ALA A 450 -1.71 -5.14 -16.76
C ALA A 450 -2.90 -6.01 -16.35
N ASP A 451 -4.09 -5.69 -16.85
CA ASP A 451 -5.30 -6.49 -16.63
C ASP A 451 -5.20 -7.89 -17.27
N ALA A 452 -6.23 -8.71 -17.09
CA ALA A 452 -6.28 -10.06 -17.65
C ALA A 452 -6.16 -10.11 -19.19
N ARG A 453 -6.31 -8.96 -19.88
CA ARG A 453 -6.17 -8.80 -21.33
C ARG A 453 -4.81 -8.22 -21.73
N GLY A 454 -3.95 -7.90 -20.76
CA GLY A 454 -2.64 -7.29 -20.98
C GLY A 454 -2.67 -5.78 -21.15
N GLN A 455 -3.78 -5.10 -20.81
CA GLN A 455 -3.89 -3.65 -20.91
C GLN A 455 -3.41 -2.97 -19.63
N ASP A 456 -2.48 -2.03 -19.77
CA ASP A 456 -2.01 -1.12 -18.72
C ASP A 456 -2.99 0.07 -18.56
N HIS A 457 -3.29 0.40 -17.32
CA HIS A 457 -4.21 1.48 -16.95
C HIS A 457 -3.52 2.60 -16.15
N GLU A 458 -2.20 2.56 -16.00
CA GLU A 458 -1.42 3.60 -15.30
C GLU A 458 -1.69 4.99 -15.91
N ALA A 459 -1.70 6.01 -15.08
CA ALA A 459 -2.02 7.40 -15.38
C ALA A 459 -3.48 7.68 -15.81
N ARG A 460 -4.22 6.70 -16.31
CA ARG A 460 -5.59 6.89 -16.84
C ARG A 460 -6.67 6.37 -15.90
N GLY A 461 -6.32 5.43 -15.02
CA GLY A 461 -7.26 4.71 -14.18
C GLY A 461 -8.14 3.73 -14.95
N LEU A 462 -8.98 3.02 -14.21
CA LEU A 462 -9.97 2.09 -14.75
C LEU A 462 -11.27 2.84 -15.03
N PRO A 463 -11.68 3.01 -16.28
CA PRO A 463 -12.97 3.60 -16.59
C PRO A 463 -14.09 2.62 -16.18
N PRO A 464 -15.21 3.10 -15.59
CA PRO A 464 -16.32 2.23 -15.22
C PRO A 464 -17.07 1.73 -16.46
N GLN A 465 -17.69 0.57 -16.34
CA GLN A 465 -18.61 0.02 -17.34
C GLN A 465 -19.97 0.75 -17.33
N ARG A 466 -20.40 1.16 -16.11
CA ARG A 466 -21.62 1.94 -15.89
C ARG A 466 -21.26 3.23 -15.15
N PRO A 467 -21.22 4.38 -15.83
CA PRO A 467 -20.94 5.66 -15.18
C PRO A 467 -21.97 6.00 -14.10
N LEU A 468 -21.48 6.50 -12.98
CA LEU A 468 -22.26 7.04 -11.87
C LEU A 468 -21.42 8.09 -11.15
N GLU A 469 -21.88 9.34 -11.12
CA GLU A 469 -21.20 10.39 -10.38
C GLU A 469 -21.32 10.15 -8.87
N ILE A 470 -20.18 10.02 -8.21
CA ILE A 470 -20.06 9.68 -6.79
C ILE A 470 -19.85 10.95 -5.95
N PHE A 471 -18.82 11.74 -6.25
CA PHE A 471 -18.48 12.97 -5.55
C PHE A 471 -18.74 14.18 -6.47
N LYS A 472 -19.93 14.78 -6.32
CA LYS A 472 -20.33 15.94 -7.13
C LYS A 472 -19.80 17.23 -6.53
N SER A 473 -19.32 18.12 -7.37
CA SER A 473 -18.80 19.43 -6.94
C SER A 473 -19.84 20.28 -6.23
N GLU A 474 -21.10 20.20 -6.65
CA GLU A 474 -22.22 20.94 -6.09
C GLU A 474 -22.76 20.38 -4.76
N ASP A 475 -22.47 19.10 -4.46
CA ASP A 475 -22.87 18.45 -3.19
C ASP A 475 -21.82 17.42 -2.73
N LEU A 476 -20.61 17.90 -2.47
CA LEU A 476 -19.47 17.05 -2.15
C LEU A 476 -19.65 16.21 -0.86
N TRP A 477 -20.50 16.66 0.06
CA TRP A 477 -20.74 16.01 1.35
C TRP A 477 -21.78 14.88 1.31
N HIS A 478 -22.79 14.96 0.41
CA HIS A 478 -23.92 14.03 0.47
C HIS A 478 -24.12 13.23 -0.82
N SER A 479 -23.56 13.69 -1.97
CA SER A 479 -23.78 13.07 -3.28
C SER A 479 -23.41 11.59 -3.34
N HIS A 480 -22.36 11.16 -2.61
CA HIS A 480 -21.98 9.75 -2.49
C HIS A 480 -23.14 8.90 -1.95
N ALA A 481 -23.66 9.25 -0.78
CA ALA A 481 -24.71 8.47 -0.12
C ALA A 481 -26.00 8.45 -0.95
N GLN A 482 -26.34 9.56 -1.62
CA GLN A 482 -27.49 9.64 -2.52
C GLN A 482 -27.30 8.74 -3.75
N ALA A 483 -26.11 8.75 -4.36
CA ALA A 483 -25.80 7.91 -5.52
C ALA A 483 -25.86 6.42 -5.17
N LEU A 484 -25.29 6.01 -4.03
CA LEU A 484 -25.31 4.63 -3.57
C LEU A 484 -26.73 4.18 -3.16
N ARG A 485 -27.53 5.06 -2.58
CA ARG A 485 -28.93 4.79 -2.28
C ARG A 485 -29.71 4.53 -3.57
N ALA A 486 -29.60 5.41 -4.56
CA ALA A 486 -30.26 5.26 -5.86
C ALA A 486 -29.81 3.99 -6.60
N LEU A 487 -28.50 3.65 -6.53
CA LEU A 487 -27.98 2.40 -7.07
C LEU A 487 -28.65 1.20 -6.39
N ALA A 488 -28.69 1.16 -5.06
CA ALA A 488 -29.29 0.06 -4.30
C ALA A 488 -30.77 -0.13 -4.64
N ASP A 489 -31.53 0.97 -4.72
CA ASP A 489 -32.96 0.92 -5.09
C ASP A 489 -33.17 0.40 -6.52
N SER A 490 -32.25 0.69 -7.46
CA SER A 490 -32.31 0.21 -8.83
C SER A 490 -32.04 -1.30 -8.97
N LEU A 491 -31.46 -1.94 -7.95
CA LEU A 491 -31.14 -3.37 -7.93
C LEU A 491 -32.23 -4.23 -7.27
N VAL A 492 -33.25 -3.62 -6.70
CA VAL A 492 -34.40 -4.35 -6.16
C VAL A 492 -35.28 -4.82 -7.32
N PRO A 493 -35.53 -6.13 -7.47
CA PRO A 493 -36.44 -6.62 -8.49
C PRO A 493 -37.84 -5.97 -8.34
N PRO A 494 -38.53 -5.65 -9.45
CA PRO A 494 -39.92 -5.21 -9.36
C PRO A 494 -40.74 -6.27 -8.62
N ARG A 495 -41.59 -5.84 -7.69
CA ARG A 495 -42.54 -6.76 -7.01
C ARG A 495 -43.43 -7.39 -8.07
N PRO A 496 -43.65 -8.72 -8.01
CA PRO A 496 -44.54 -9.40 -8.94
C PRO A 496 -45.98 -8.93 -8.85
#